data_0a3970ea6055e0c3f990a659c294ad91
#
_entry.id   0a3970ea6055e0c3f990a659c294ad91
#
_cell.length_a   1.000
_cell.length_b   1.000
_cell.length_c   1.000
_cell.angle_alpha   90.00
_cell.angle_beta   90.00
_cell.angle_gamma   90.00
#
_symmetry.space_group_name_H-M   'P 1'
#
loop_
_entity.id
_entity.type
_entity.pdbx_description
1 polymer ?
#
loop_
_entity_poly.entity_id
_entity_poly.type
_entity_poly.pdbx_seq_one_letter_code
_entity_poly.pdbx_strand_id
1 'polypeptide(L)'
;IPLLFIELKAPQVAVESAYTVNVTDYRATIPQLFWFNGLMLLSNGPETKVGSTYAPWGHFSEWRKVNSEDEEGELSLPVALDAVADQSRLLDIVENYTAFVEERGGLEKRVAKNHQYLGVSNAMDAYDRLEKLEGRLGVFWHTTGAGKSLSMLFFTQQVLRKRPGSPTFVMVTDRIELDDQLYGTFQAAGAITGGHVQAETSAHLRQLLSENHR
;
A
#
# COMPACT_ATOMS: atom_id res chain seq x y z
N ILE A 1 -22.42 -4.77 1.87
CA ILE A 1 -21.22 -5.37 2.52
C ILE A 1 -20.47 -4.26 3.22
N PRO A 2 -20.19 -4.34 4.53
CA PRO A 2 -19.47 -3.31 5.27
C PRO A 2 -17.97 -3.38 4.94
N LEU A 3 -17.47 -2.44 4.13
CA LEU A 3 -16.05 -2.39 3.74
C LEU A 3 -15.17 -1.59 4.71
N LEU A 4 -15.77 -0.63 5.43
CA LEU A 4 -15.06 0.21 6.39
C LEU A 4 -15.63 0.00 7.79
N PHE A 5 -14.75 -0.31 8.73
CA PHE A 5 -15.05 -0.32 10.16
C PHE A 5 -14.54 0.97 10.80
N ILE A 6 -15.36 1.62 11.60
CA ILE A 6 -15.00 2.85 12.31
C ILE A 6 -15.25 2.66 13.81
N GLU A 7 -14.22 2.90 14.63
CA GLU A 7 -14.33 2.96 16.08
C GLU A 7 -13.91 4.33 16.57
N LEU A 8 -14.79 4.95 17.38
CA LEU A 8 -14.59 6.31 17.90
C LEU A 8 -14.39 6.29 19.41
N LYS A 9 -13.48 7.13 19.87
CA LYS A 9 -13.20 7.40 21.27
C LYS A 9 -13.47 8.87 21.62
N ALA A 10 -13.70 9.13 22.87
CA ALA A 10 -13.74 10.51 23.36
C ALA A 10 -12.36 11.18 23.20
N PRO A 11 -12.29 12.50 22.95
CA PRO A 11 -11.03 13.20 22.65
C PRO A 11 -9.92 13.05 23.69
N GLN A 12 -10.28 12.83 24.94
CA GLN A 12 -9.34 12.64 26.04
C GLN A 12 -8.81 11.20 26.18
N VAL A 13 -9.32 10.26 25.38
CA VAL A 13 -8.93 8.85 25.42
C VAL A 13 -7.94 8.58 24.29
N ALA A 14 -6.84 7.90 24.60
CA ALA A 14 -5.85 7.53 23.59
C ALA A 14 -6.50 6.67 22.50
N VAL A 15 -6.26 7.00 21.23
CA VAL A 15 -6.82 6.27 20.08
C VAL A 15 -6.37 4.80 20.06
N GLU A 16 -5.19 4.49 20.59
CA GLU A 16 -4.68 3.12 20.71
C GLU A 16 -5.62 2.22 21.52
N SER A 17 -6.37 2.77 22.48
CA SER A 17 -7.35 2.00 23.25
C SER A 17 -8.53 1.50 22.41
N ALA A 18 -8.86 2.17 21.30
CA ALA A 18 -9.81 1.66 20.33
C ALA A 18 -9.35 0.32 19.75
N TYR A 19 -8.04 0.19 19.50
CA TYR A 19 -7.45 -1.04 18.98
C TYR A 19 -7.25 -2.10 20.09
N THR A 20 -6.52 -1.74 21.15
CA THR A 20 -6.07 -2.69 22.19
C THR A 20 -7.19 -3.23 23.06
N VAL A 21 -8.27 -2.47 23.21
CA VAL A 21 -9.44 -2.87 24.03
C VAL A 21 -10.59 -3.27 23.12
N ASN A 22 -11.18 -2.33 22.37
CA ASN A 22 -12.43 -2.59 21.66
C ASN A 22 -12.28 -3.54 20.48
N VAL A 23 -11.36 -3.26 19.56
CA VAL A 23 -11.15 -4.12 18.38
C VAL A 23 -10.70 -5.51 18.80
N THR A 24 -9.86 -5.60 19.83
CA THR A 24 -9.40 -6.91 20.36
C THR A 24 -10.57 -7.69 20.97
N ASP A 25 -11.42 -7.05 21.76
CA ASP A 25 -12.62 -7.68 22.32
C ASP A 25 -13.61 -8.10 21.22
N TYR A 26 -13.88 -7.23 20.26
CA TYR A 26 -14.78 -7.56 19.13
C TYR A 26 -14.24 -8.72 18.28
N ARG A 27 -12.93 -8.81 18.07
CA ARG A 27 -12.33 -9.94 17.37
C ARG A 27 -12.53 -11.27 18.11
N ALA A 28 -12.53 -11.23 19.45
CA ALA A 28 -12.73 -12.40 20.27
C ALA A 28 -14.22 -12.78 20.40
N THR A 29 -15.14 -11.81 20.46
CA THR A 29 -16.55 -12.03 20.78
C THR A 29 -17.44 -12.07 19.54
N ILE A 30 -17.17 -11.25 18.53
CA ILE A 30 -17.97 -11.12 17.30
C ILE A 30 -17.09 -11.05 16.04
N PRO A 31 -16.22 -12.05 15.76
CA PRO A 31 -15.24 -12.00 14.66
C PRO A 31 -15.87 -11.78 13.28
N GLN A 32 -17.14 -12.19 13.09
CA GLN A 32 -17.88 -11.99 11.84
C GLN A 32 -18.05 -10.50 11.46
N LEU A 33 -17.91 -9.57 12.41
CA LEU A 33 -17.93 -8.12 12.16
C LEU A 33 -16.84 -7.71 11.16
N PHE A 34 -15.71 -8.43 11.14
CA PHE A 34 -14.52 -8.08 10.38
C PHE A 34 -14.33 -8.87 9.08
N TRP A 35 -15.19 -9.85 8.78
CA TRP A 35 -14.99 -10.75 7.63
C TRP A 35 -14.94 -10.03 6.27
N PHE A 36 -15.67 -8.93 6.15
CA PHE A 36 -15.79 -8.19 4.89
C PHE A 36 -15.10 -6.82 4.90
N ASN A 37 -14.49 -6.43 6.02
CA ASN A 37 -13.87 -5.11 6.11
C ASN A 37 -12.59 -5.04 5.27
N GLY A 38 -12.51 -4.05 4.39
CA GLY A 38 -11.30 -3.65 3.69
C GLY A 38 -10.35 -2.87 4.60
N LEU A 39 -10.91 -1.88 5.30
CA LEU A 39 -10.21 -0.90 6.12
C LEU A 39 -10.80 -0.79 7.52
N MET A 40 -9.97 -0.33 8.45
CA MET A 40 -10.37 0.13 9.78
C MET A 40 -9.92 1.57 9.99
N LEU A 41 -10.81 2.41 10.52
CA LEU A 41 -10.52 3.78 10.94
C LEU A 41 -10.78 3.88 12.44
N LEU A 42 -9.76 4.26 13.19
CA LEU A 42 -9.82 4.42 14.65
C LEU A 42 -9.53 5.87 14.98
N SER A 43 -10.41 6.54 15.73
CA SER A 43 -10.28 7.97 15.98
C SER A 43 -10.75 8.36 17.37
N ASN A 44 -10.11 9.41 17.91
CA ASN A 44 -10.64 10.17 19.05
C ASN A 44 -10.97 11.64 18.67
N GLY A 45 -11.07 11.90 17.35
CA GLY A 45 -11.27 13.21 16.77
C GLY A 45 -9.95 13.86 16.36
N PRO A 46 -9.15 14.38 17.28
CA PRO A 46 -7.84 14.95 17.00
C PRO A 46 -6.85 13.95 16.42
N GLU A 47 -6.83 12.72 16.88
CA GLU A 47 -5.97 11.67 16.36
C GLU A 47 -6.81 10.63 15.61
N THR A 48 -6.39 10.30 14.39
CA THR A 48 -7.07 9.32 13.55
C THR A 48 -6.04 8.42 12.87
N LYS A 49 -6.26 7.12 12.96
CA LYS A 49 -5.42 6.08 12.37
C LYS A 49 -6.22 5.18 11.44
N VAL A 50 -5.64 4.87 10.30
CA VAL A 50 -6.22 3.95 9.31
C VAL A 50 -5.29 2.75 9.15
N GLY A 51 -5.87 1.58 9.07
CA GLY A 51 -5.14 0.34 8.89
C GLY A 51 -5.99 -0.76 8.28
N SER A 52 -5.41 -1.93 8.07
CA SER A 52 -6.14 -3.10 7.61
C SER A 52 -6.71 -3.90 8.77
N THR A 53 -7.76 -4.68 8.47
CA THR A 53 -8.30 -5.66 9.40
C THR A 53 -7.21 -6.68 9.75
N TYR A 54 -7.04 -6.98 11.03
CA TYR A 54 -6.03 -7.87 11.61
C TYR A 54 -4.57 -7.40 11.53
N ALA A 55 -4.26 -6.22 10.94
CA ALA A 55 -2.93 -5.65 11.05
C ALA A 55 -2.57 -5.34 12.51
N PRO A 56 -1.30 -5.48 12.91
CA PRO A 56 -0.84 -5.02 14.21
C PRO A 56 -0.90 -3.48 14.30
N TRP A 57 -1.04 -2.95 15.52
CA TRP A 57 -1.17 -1.51 15.75
C TRP A 57 -0.11 -0.66 15.05
N GLY A 58 1.14 -1.09 15.04
CA GLY A 58 2.24 -0.37 14.38
C GLY A 58 2.09 -0.18 12.85
N HIS A 59 1.14 -0.90 12.23
CA HIS A 59 0.81 -0.74 10.81
C HIS A 59 -0.32 0.24 10.54
N PHE A 60 -1.00 0.70 11.58
CA PHE A 60 -1.95 1.79 11.45
C PHE A 60 -1.21 3.12 11.24
N SER A 61 -1.69 3.94 10.33
CA SER A 61 -1.06 5.19 9.95
C SER A 61 -2.05 6.34 9.85
N GLU A 62 -1.55 7.54 10.03
CA GLU A 62 -2.32 8.76 9.85
C GLU A 62 -2.56 9.03 8.37
N TRP A 63 -3.76 9.50 8.06
CA TRP A 63 -4.11 10.03 6.74
C TRP A 63 -4.41 11.51 6.89
N ARG A 64 -3.46 12.34 6.51
CA ARG A 64 -3.44 13.79 6.73
C ARG A 64 -3.74 14.59 5.49
N LYS A 65 -3.70 13.97 4.31
CA LYS A 65 -3.82 14.61 3.01
C LYS A 65 -4.84 13.85 2.18
N VAL A 66 -5.66 14.58 1.43
CA VAL A 66 -6.76 14.01 0.65
C VAL A 66 -6.37 13.79 -0.80
N ASN A 67 -5.91 14.83 -1.49
CA ASN A 67 -5.76 14.80 -2.95
C ASN A 67 -4.31 14.94 -3.43
N SER A 68 -3.42 15.56 -2.67
CA SER A 68 -2.07 15.88 -3.12
C SER A 68 -1.02 15.75 -2.01
N GLU A 69 0.19 15.37 -2.39
CA GLU A 69 1.36 15.41 -1.50
C GLU A 69 1.75 16.84 -1.10
N ASP A 70 1.31 17.85 -1.87
CA ASP A 70 1.60 19.28 -1.63
C ASP A 70 0.67 19.92 -0.60
N GLU A 71 -0.40 19.25 -0.17
CA GLU A 71 -1.25 19.73 0.91
C GLU A 71 -0.43 19.86 2.21
N GLU A 72 -0.71 20.87 3.04
CA GLU A 72 -0.08 21.02 4.36
C GLU A 72 -0.30 19.79 5.24
N GLY A 73 -1.47 19.18 5.08
CA GLY A 73 -1.86 17.99 5.82
C GLY A 73 -2.40 18.32 7.22
N GLU A 74 -3.57 17.83 7.52
CA GLU A 74 -4.23 18.00 8.81
C GLU A 74 -4.51 16.64 9.45
N LEU A 75 -4.22 16.52 10.73
CA LEU A 75 -4.56 15.33 11.50
C LEU A 75 -5.95 15.52 12.12
N SER A 76 -6.96 15.06 11.43
CA SER A 76 -8.34 15.15 11.91
C SER A 76 -9.20 14.01 11.36
N LEU A 77 -10.30 13.72 12.07
CA LEU A 77 -11.28 12.73 11.60
C LEU A 77 -11.92 13.12 10.27
N PRO A 78 -12.36 14.38 10.04
CA PRO A 78 -12.92 14.79 8.74
C PRO A 78 -11.96 14.53 7.58
N VAL A 79 -10.71 14.95 7.70
CA VAL A 79 -9.69 14.73 6.65
C VAL A 79 -9.47 13.24 6.37
N ALA A 80 -9.38 12.43 7.42
CA ALA A 80 -9.23 10.99 7.23
C ALA A 80 -10.47 10.35 6.59
N LEU A 81 -11.68 10.81 6.91
CA LEU A 81 -12.91 10.34 6.26
C LEU A 81 -12.92 10.72 4.78
N ASP A 82 -12.63 11.98 4.44
CA ASP A 82 -12.54 12.43 3.05
C ASP A 82 -11.47 11.65 2.27
N ALA A 83 -10.38 11.31 2.95
CA ALA A 83 -9.26 10.58 2.34
C ALA A 83 -9.51 9.08 2.14
N VAL A 84 -10.42 8.42 2.90
CA VAL A 84 -10.60 6.97 2.80
C VAL A 84 -12.03 6.49 2.70
N ALA A 85 -13.03 7.31 3.02
CA ALA A 85 -14.43 6.89 3.07
C ALA A 85 -15.26 7.38 1.87
N ASP A 86 -14.72 8.25 1.00
CA ASP A 86 -15.31 8.49 -0.32
C ASP A 86 -15.46 7.17 -1.05
N GLN A 87 -16.63 6.92 -1.64
CA GLN A 87 -16.96 5.62 -2.23
C GLN A 87 -15.97 5.19 -3.30
N SER A 88 -15.60 6.09 -4.20
CA SER A 88 -14.69 5.79 -5.30
C SER A 88 -13.29 5.49 -4.77
N ARG A 89 -12.83 6.29 -3.81
CA ARG A 89 -11.51 6.13 -3.20
C ARG A 89 -11.41 4.88 -2.33
N LEU A 90 -12.44 4.59 -1.53
CA LEU A 90 -12.50 3.37 -0.75
C LEU A 90 -12.38 2.13 -1.63
N LEU A 91 -13.12 2.09 -2.75
CA LEU A 91 -13.05 0.99 -3.69
C LEU A 91 -11.69 0.91 -4.38
N ASP A 92 -11.10 2.05 -4.74
CA ASP A 92 -9.75 2.10 -5.32
C ASP A 92 -8.67 1.60 -4.32
N ILE A 93 -8.78 1.98 -3.04
CA ILE A 93 -7.87 1.50 -1.99
C ILE A 93 -8.00 -0.02 -1.82
N VAL A 94 -9.22 -0.53 -1.77
CA VAL A 94 -9.45 -1.98 -1.61
C VAL A 94 -8.93 -2.76 -2.81
N GLU A 95 -9.16 -2.26 -4.02
CA GLU A 95 -8.78 -2.95 -5.25
C GLU A 95 -7.29 -2.81 -5.58
N ASN A 96 -6.72 -1.62 -5.41
CA ASN A 96 -5.43 -1.28 -6.02
C ASN A 96 -4.32 -0.96 -5.00
N TYR A 97 -4.67 -0.74 -3.75
CA TYR A 97 -3.75 -0.36 -2.69
C TYR A 97 -3.81 -1.29 -1.48
N THR A 98 -4.29 -2.51 -1.71
CA THR A 98 -4.31 -3.59 -0.73
C THR A 98 -3.49 -4.76 -1.27
N ALA A 99 -2.56 -5.24 -0.47
CA ALA A 99 -1.76 -6.42 -0.77
C ALA A 99 -1.91 -7.46 0.35
N PHE A 100 -1.86 -8.73 -0.02
CA PHE A 100 -1.75 -9.84 0.91
C PHE A 100 -0.32 -10.32 0.90
N VAL A 101 0.34 -10.22 2.03
CA VAL A 101 1.76 -10.53 2.19
C VAL A 101 1.91 -11.73 3.11
N GLU A 102 2.64 -12.74 2.67
CA GLU A 102 2.93 -13.92 3.47
C GLU A 102 4.07 -13.61 4.45
N GLU A 103 3.79 -13.66 5.73
CA GLU A 103 4.72 -13.42 6.83
C GLU A 103 4.84 -14.68 7.69
N ARG A 104 5.83 -14.71 8.61
CA ARG A 104 6.05 -15.85 9.51
C ARG A 104 4.82 -16.22 10.35
N GLY A 105 3.90 -15.29 10.55
CA GLY A 105 2.65 -15.47 11.30
C GLY A 105 1.43 -15.86 10.46
N GLY A 106 1.58 -16.00 9.15
CA GLY A 106 0.51 -16.25 8.18
C GLY A 106 0.29 -15.10 7.21
N LEU A 107 -0.85 -15.12 6.53
CA LEU A 107 -1.20 -14.12 5.53
C LEU A 107 -1.64 -12.81 6.19
N GLU A 108 -0.92 -11.73 5.95
CA GLU A 108 -1.22 -10.40 6.45
C GLU A 108 -1.77 -9.51 5.33
N LYS A 109 -2.89 -8.84 5.59
CA LYS A 109 -3.44 -7.83 4.69
C LYS A 109 -2.79 -6.47 4.98
N ARG A 110 -2.07 -5.94 4.01
CA ARG A 110 -1.43 -4.62 4.07
C ARG A 110 -2.15 -3.64 3.17
N VAL A 111 -2.48 -2.48 3.72
CA VAL A 111 -3.10 -1.38 3.00
C VAL A 111 -2.09 -0.24 2.89
N ALA A 112 -2.08 0.44 1.77
CA ALA A 112 -1.22 1.59 1.55
C ALA A 112 -1.42 2.66 2.64
N LYS A 113 -0.34 3.27 3.05
CA LYS A 113 -0.36 4.48 3.87
C LYS A 113 -0.67 5.70 3.00
N ASN A 114 -1.07 6.81 3.61
CA ASN A 114 -1.45 8.03 2.88
C ASN A 114 -0.41 8.48 1.83
N HIS A 115 0.87 8.58 2.22
CA HIS A 115 1.94 8.95 1.29
C HIS A 115 2.17 7.90 0.18
N GLN A 116 1.93 6.62 0.45
CA GLN A 116 2.04 5.57 -0.58
C GLN A 116 0.88 5.68 -1.59
N TYR A 117 -0.34 5.92 -1.10
CA TYR A 117 -1.51 6.14 -1.96
C TYR A 117 -1.28 7.31 -2.90
N LEU A 118 -0.94 8.49 -2.36
CA LEU A 118 -0.73 9.70 -3.15
C LEU A 118 0.46 9.57 -4.10
N GLY A 119 1.60 9.07 -3.63
CA GLY A 119 2.78 8.91 -4.46
C GLY A 119 2.60 7.92 -5.60
N VAL A 120 1.93 6.78 -5.36
CA VAL A 120 1.62 5.81 -6.43
C VAL A 120 0.58 6.37 -7.39
N SER A 121 -0.43 7.10 -6.92
CA SER A 121 -1.39 7.79 -7.79
C SER A 121 -0.68 8.78 -8.72
N ASN A 122 0.24 9.60 -8.19
CA ASN A 122 1.07 10.50 -8.99
C ASN A 122 1.94 9.75 -10.02
N ALA A 123 2.49 8.59 -9.63
CA ALA A 123 3.29 7.76 -10.54
C ALA A 123 2.42 7.15 -11.67
N MET A 124 1.18 6.77 -11.39
CA MET A 124 0.23 6.30 -12.40
C MET A 124 -0.16 7.42 -13.37
N ASP A 125 -0.40 8.64 -12.86
CA ASP A 125 -0.66 9.82 -13.69
C ASP A 125 0.54 10.18 -14.57
N ALA A 126 1.76 10.02 -14.06
CA ALA A 126 2.97 10.19 -14.86
C ALA A 126 3.10 9.11 -15.94
N TYR A 127 2.77 7.86 -15.60
CA TYR A 127 2.76 6.76 -16.58
C TYR A 127 1.79 7.03 -17.74
N ASP A 128 0.60 7.56 -17.47
CA ASP A 128 -0.38 7.93 -18.49
C ASP A 128 0.08 9.07 -19.41
N ARG A 129 1.09 9.81 -18.97
CA ARG A 129 1.72 10.91 -19.74
C ARG A 129 3.12 10.55 -20.24
N LEU A 130 3.50 9.27 -20.25
CA LEU A 130 4.85 8.79 -20.49
C LEU A 130 5.45 9.33 -21.81
N GLU A 131 4.67 9.37 -22.89
CA GLU A 131 5.11 9.93 -24.17
C GLU A 131 5.47 11.43 -24.06
N LYS A 132 4.66 12.21 -23.34
CA LYS A 132 4.90 13.63 -23.10
C LYS A 132 6.10 13.86 -22.19
N LEU A 133 6.42 12.89 -21.36
CA LEU A 133 7.54 12.92 -20.42
C LEU A 133 8.80 12.26 -21.00
N GLU A 134 8.83 12.02 -22.31
CA GLU A 134 9.98 11.41 -23.01
C GLU A 134 10.44 10.08 -22.38
N GLY A 135 9.50 9.28 -21.90
CA GLY A 135 9.79 8.01 -21.23
C GLY A 135 10.24 8.14 -19.76
N ARG A 136 10.19 9.33 -19.15
CA ARG A 136 10.64 9.56 -17.78
C ARG A 136 9.46 9.72 -16.84
N LEU A 137 9.31 8.80 -15.87
CA LEU A 137 8.24 8.87 -14.87
C LEU A 137 8.50 9.92 -13.78
N GLY A 138 9.75 10.22 -13.47
CA GLY A 138 10.14 11.12 -12.40
C GLY A 138 10.89 10.43 -11.26
N VAL A 139 10.91 11.07 -10.09
CA VAL A 139 11.56 10.59 -8.87
C VAL A 139 10.50 10.36 -7.80
N PHE A 140 10.46 9.17 -7.24
CA PHE A 140 9.63 8.81 -6.11
C PHE A 140 10.49 8.85 -4.84
N TRP A 141 10.37 9.91 -4.06
CA TRP A 141 11.20 10.13 -2.88
C TRP A 141 10.38 10.04 -1.60
N HIS A 142 10.70 9.04 -0.76
CA HIS A 142 10.18 8.90 0.60
C HIS A 142 11.31 8.57 1.55
N THR A 143 11.14 8.89 2.83
CA THR A 143 12.12 8.57 3.88
C THR A 143 12.43 7.08 3.96
N THR A 144 13.59 6.75 4.53
CA THR A 144 13.94 5.35 4.81
C THR A 144 12.90 4.72 5.74
N GLY A 145 12.51 3.49 5.48
CA GLY A 145 11.47 2.80 6.26
C GLY A 145 10.02 3.17 5.93
N ALA A 146 9.77 4.09 4.98
CA ALA A 146 8.42 4.48 4.57
C ALA A 146 7.66 3.41 3.74
N GLY A 147 8.28 2.27 3.45
CA GLY A 147 7.65 1.18 2.70
C GLY A 147 7.70 1.37 1.18
N LYS A 148 8.80 1.89 0.63
CA LYS A 148 8.99 2.09 -0.83
C LYS A 148 8.79 0.82 -1.64
N SER A 149 9.23 -0.34 -1.15
CA SER A 149 9.04 -1.63 -1.84
C SER A 149 7.56 -1.96 -2.04
N LEU A 150 6.71 -1.64 -1.05
CA LEU A 150 5.26 -1.82 -1.17
C LEU A 150 4.64 -0.81 -2.15
N SER A 151 5.17 0.43 -2.20
CA SER A 151 4.75 1.40 -3.22
C SER A 151 5.10 0.94 -4.64
N MET A 152 6.30 0.38 -4.84
CA MET A 152 6.69 -0.24 -6.11
C MET A 152 5.76 -1.38 -6.49
N LEU A 153 5.41 -2.25 -5.52
CA LEU A 153 4.46 -3.33 -5.73
C LEU A 153 3.09 -2.81 -6.19
N PHE A 154 2.52 -1.82 -5.50
CA PHE A 154 1.23 -1.24 -5.90
C PHE A 154 1.28 -0.61 -7.29
N PHE A 155 2.35 0.10 -7.60
CA PHE A 155 2.54 0.70 -8.92
C PHE A 155 2.61 -0.37 -10.02
N THR A 156 3.49 -1.36 -9.89
CA THR A 156 3.66 -2.41 -10.90
C THR A 156 2.38 -3.22 -11.12
N GLN A 157 1.69 -3.60 -10.05
CA GLN A 157 0.42 -4.31 -10.14
C GLN A 157 -0.66 -3.48 -10.85
N GLN A 158 -0.73 -2.17 -10.59
CA GLN A 158 -1.69 -1.30 -11.25
C GLN A 158 -1.37 -1.12 -12.73
N VAL A 159 -0.10 -0.96 -13.10
CA VAL A 159 0.29 -0.89 -14.51
C VAL A 159 -0.12 -2.17 -15.24
N LEU A 160 0.21 -3.34 -14.68
CA LEU A 160 -0.13 -4.64 -15.28
C LEU A 160 -1.63 -4.87 -15.43
N ARG A 161 -2.44 -4.41 -14.48
CA ARG A 161 -3.90 -4.62 -14.49
C ARG A 161 -4.66 -3.59 -15.30
N LYS A 162 -4.25 -2.33 -15.24
CA LYS A 162 -5.03 -1.19 -15.75
C LYS A 162 -4.54 -0.67 -17.11
N ARG A 163 -3.35 -1.09 -17.56
CA ARG A 163 -2.77 -0.54 -18.80
C ARG A 163 -2.58 -1.63 -19.83
N PRO A 164 -2.81 -1.30 -21.12
CA PRO A 164 -2.62 -2.26 -22.20
C PRO A 164 -1.14 -2.58 -22.40
N GLY A 165 -0.88 -3.76 -22.96
CA GLY A 165 0.47 -4.23 -23.27
C GLY A 165 0.96 -5.26 -22.25
N SER A 166 2.24 -5.62 -22.40
CA SER A 166 2.94 -6.57 -21.51
C SER A 166 4.27 -5.93 -21.10
N PRO A 167 4.24 -4.94 -20.19
CA PRO A 167 5.47 -4.27 -19.79
C PRO A 167 6.37 -5.22 -19.00
N THR A 168 7.67 -5.14 -19.25
CA THR A 168 8.71 -5.77 -18.44
C THR A 168 9.23 -4.75 -17.43
N PHE A 169 9.28 -5.12 -16.16
CA PHE A 169 9.86 -4.29 -15.12
C PHE A 169 11.27 -4.75 -14.80
N VAL A 170 12.22 -3.83 -14.84
CA VAL A 170 13.60 -4.06 -14.40
C VAL A 170 13.83 -3.23 -13.15
N MET A 171 14.07 -3.91 -12.04
CA MET A 171 14.36 -3.27 -10.75
C MET A 171 15.87 -3.32 -10.51
N VAL A 172 16.45 -2.17 -10.21
CA VAL A 172 17.88 -2.03 -9.98
C VAL A 172 18.11 -1.48 -8.57
N THR A 173 18.92 -2.19 -7.80
CA THR A 173 19.33 -1.79 -6.45
C THR A 173 20.85 -1.64 -6.39
N ASP A 174 21.35 -0.83 -5.45
CA ASP A 174 22.78 -0.60 -5.24
C ASP A 174 23.40 -1.54 -4.19
N ARG A 175 22.57 -2.35 -3.51
CA ARG A 175 22.97 -3.26 -2.44
C ARG A 175 22.24 -4.58 -2.52
N ILE A 176 22.95 -5.66 -2.22
CA ILE A 176 22.42 -7.03 -2.22
C ILE A 176 21.27 -7.16 -1.20
N GLU A 177 21.41 -6.60 0.00
CA GLU A 177 20.37 -6.69 1.03
C GLU A 177 19.08 -5.99 0.62
N LEU A 178 19.16 -4.91 -0.17
CA LEU A 178 17.98 -4.22 -0.72
C LEU A 178 17.34 -5.03 -1.85
N ASP A 179 18.13 -5.70 -2.65
CA ASP A 179 17.66 -6.59 -3.70
C ASP A 179 16.87 -7.76 -3.09
N ASP A 180 17.45 -8.45 -2.11
CA ASP A 180 16.79 -9.54 -1.39
C ASP A 180 15.49 -9.08 -0.70
N GLN A 181 15.50 -7.89 -0.08
CA GLN A 181 14.31 -7.32 0.55
C GLN A 181 13.21 -7.00 -0.47
N LEU A 182 13.59 -6.43 -1.61
CA LEU A 182 12.64 -6.09 -2.67
C LEU A 182 12.05 -7.36 -3.27
N TYR A 183 12.90 -8.32 -3.64
CA TYR A 183 12.49 -9.62 -4.14
C TYR A 183 11.54 -10.33 -3.16
N GLY A 184 11.92 -10.40 -1.87
CA GLY A 184 11.08 -10.98 -0.82
C GLY A 184 9.72 -10.30 -0.68
N THR A 185 9.65 -8.97 -0.81
CA THR A 185 8.37 -8.23 -0.76
C THR A 185 7.45 -8.63 -1.91
N PHE A 186 7.97 -8.72 -3.12
CA PHE A 186 7.20 -9.11 -4.30
C PHE A 186 6.78 -10.58 -4.26
N GLN A 187 7.66 -11.46 -3.81
CA GLN A 187 7.39 -12.88 -3.62
C GLN A 187 6.28 -13.11 -2.58
N ALA A 188 6.43 -12.50 -1.41
CA ALA A 188 5.47 -12.62 -0.31
C ALA A 188 4.08 -12.10 -0.68
N ALA A 189 4.01 -11.12 -1.60
CA ALA A 189 2.76 -10.59 -2.13
C ALA A 189 2.19 -11.41 -3.32
N GLY A 190 2.81 -12.52 -3.69
CA GLY A 190 2.40 -13.33 -4.84
C GLY A 190 2.50 -12.60 -6.18
N ALA A 191 3.24 -11.50 -6.24
CA ALA A 191 3.43 -10.73 -7.47
C ALA A 191 4.49 -11.34 -8.40
N ILE A 192 5.23 -12.29 -7.88
CA ILE A 192 6.24 -13.06 -8.60
C ILE A 192 5.61 -14.38 -9.04
N THR A 193 5.25 -14.48 -10.29
CA THR A 193 4.84 -15.74 -10.93
C THR A 193 5.96 -16.17 -11.88
N GLY A 194 6.32 -17.43 -11.89
CA GLY A 194 7.26 -18.19 -12.74
C GLY A 194 8.26 -17.56 -13.73
N GLY A 195 8.22 -16.26 -13.98
CA GLY A 195 9.11 -15.52 -14.90
C GLY A 195 10.08 -14.56 -14.21
N HIS A 196 10.21 -14.62 -12.90
CA HIS A 196 11.10 -13.74 -12.15
C HIS A 196 12.49 -14.32 -12.07
N VAL A 197 13.47 -13.54 -12.47
CA VAL A 197 14.85 -13.94 -12.39
C VAL A 197 15.68 -12.80 -11.82
N GLN A 198 16.39 -13.08 -10.74
CA GLN A 198 17.42 -12.22 -10.21
C GLN A 198 18.67 -12.38 -11.08
N ALA A 199 19.13 -11.30 -11.70
CA ALA A 199 20.30 -11.35 -12.56
C ALA A 199 21.58 -11.38 -11.71
N GLU A 200 22.33 -12.47 -11.79
CA GLU A 200 23.59 -12.65 -11.04
C GLU A 200 24.80 -11.98 -11.68
N THR A 201 24.75 -11.79 -13.02
CA THR A 201 25.84 -11.20 -13.80
C THR A 201 25.31 -10.29 -14.89
N SER A 202 26.15 -9.40 -15.43
CA SER A 202 25.81 -8.57 -16.58
C SER A 202 25.49 -9.39 -17.84
N ALA A 203 26.11 -10.56 -18.02
CA ALA A 203 25.81 -11.47 -19.12
C ALA A 203 24.43 -12.09 -18.94
N HIS A 204 24.10 -12.54 -17.73
CA HIS A 204 22.79 -13.07 -17.38
C HIS A 204 21.69 -12.02 -17.56
N LEU A 205 21.90 -10.76 -17.14
CA LEU A 205 20.96 -9.67 -17.37
C LEU A 205 20.70 -9.44 -18.89
N ARG A 206 21.76 -9.45 -19.71
CA ARG A 206 21.59 -9.31 -21.17
C ARG A 206 20.78 -10.45 -21.77
N GLN A 207 21.02 -11.67 -21.33
CA GLN A 207 20.24 -12.83 -21.76
C GLN A 207 18.76 -12.65 -21.37
N LEU A 208 18.47 -12.34 -20.10
CA LEU A 208 17.10 -12.10 -19.61
C LEU A 208 16.38 -11.01 -20.40
N LEU A 209 17.05 -9.88 -20.68
CA LEU A 209 16.46 -8.79 -21.47
C LEU A 209 16.23 -9.15 -22.94
N SER A 210 16.88 -10.19 -23.47
CA SER A 210 16.67 -10.70 -24.83
C SER A 210 15.55 -11.75 -24.91
N GLU A 211 15.13 -12.30 -23.78
CA GLU A 211 14.06 -13.29 -23.68
C GLU A 211 12.69 -12.59 -23.55
N ASN A 212 11.66 -13.23 -24.07
CA ASN A 212 10.30 -12.69 -23.99
C ASN A 212 9.66 -13.16 -22.67
N HIS A 213 9.81 -12.41 -21.62
CA HIS A 213 9.18 -12.70 -20.34
C HIS A 213 7.71 -12.23 -20.39
N ARG A 214 6.79 -13.18 -20.31
CA ARG A 214 5.35 -12.93 -20.22
C ARG A 214 4.83 -13.33 -18.85
#